data_cf4149dc28a4a5765a978c2f284e04e0
#
_entry.id   cf4149dc28a4a5765a978c2f284e04e0
#
_cell.length_a   1.000
_cell.length_b   1.000
_cell.length_c   1.000
_cell.angle_alpha   90.00
_cell.angle_beta   90.00
_cell.angle_gamma   90.00
#
_symmetry.space_group_name_H-M   'P 1'
#
loop_
_entity.id
_entity.type
_entity.pdbx_description
1 polymer ?
#
loop_
_entity_poly.entity_id
_entity_poly.type
_entity_poly.pdbx_seq_one_letter_code
_entity_poly.pdbx_strand_id
1 'polypeptide(L)'
;MKQTLIRFFALAAGIFALDQSIKHRIEQMRPEQFPKKAGNIPVTLHRSHNRGLFMNMLENRSNSAAVLSSAALGMFSVFYLPSLRNKCSALYMTGAALIMGGALSNVCDRFSKGYVVDYFSLPVKPIRHVIFNIGDFSIFTGLSALLWDQLRS
;
A
#
# COMPACT_ATOMS: atom_id res chain seq x y z
N MET A 1 5.17 -18.11 -18.65
CA MET A 1 5.73 -16.75 -18.62
C MET A 1 4.71 -15.64 -18.90
N LYS A 2 4.09 -15.56 -20.08
CA LYS A 2 3.09 -14.52 -20.39
C LYS A 2 1.93 -14.46 -19.38
N GLN A 3 1.35 -15.60 -19.02
CA GLN A 3 0.22 -15.65 -18.05
C GLN A 3 0.61 -15.18 -16.65
N THR A 4 1.80 -15.50 -16.17
CA THR A 4 2.31 -15.04 -14.86
C THR A 4 2.43 -13.53 -14.84
N LEU A 5 3.02 -12.94 -15.87
CA LEU A 5 3.15 -11.47 -15.98
C LEU A 5 1.79 -10.79 -16.10
N ILE A 6 0.86 -11.34 -16.88
CA ILE A 6 -0.50 -10.80 -17.01
C ILE A 6 -1.21 -10.80 -15.65
N ARG A 7 -1.15 -11.91 -14.91
CA ARG A 7 -1.75 -12.03 -13.57
C ARG A 7 -1.11 -11.06 -12.58
N PHE A 8 0.22 -10.95 -12.60
CA PHE A 8 0.96 -10.00 -11.76
C PHE A 8 0.49 -8.56 -12.01
N PHE A 9 0.51 -8.10 -13.26
CA PHE A 9 0.12 -6.72 -13.57
C PHE A 9 -1.38 -6.48 -13.34
N ALA A 10 -2.24 -7.45 -13.62
CA ALA A 10 -3.67 -7.32 -13.36
C ALA A 10 -3.96 -7.19 -11.86
N LEU A 11 -3.31 -7.98 -11.00
CA LEU A 11 -3.46 -7.90 -9.56
C LEU A 11 -2.89 -6.58 -9.01
N ALA A 12 -1.69 -6.19 -9.42
CA ALA A 12 -1.07 -4.94 -8.99
C ALA A 12 -1.92 -3.73 -9.41
N ALA A 13 -2.41 -3.70 -10.65
CA ALA A 13 -3.30 -2.65 -11.13
C ALA A 13 -4.64 -2.63 -10.38
N GLY A 14 -5.19 -3.81 -10.05
CA GLY A 14 -6.42 -3.94 -9.27
C GLY A 14 -6.28 -3.35 -7.87
N ILE A 15 -5.18 -3.67 -7.15
CA ILE A 15 -4.88 -3.10 -5.82
C ILE A 15 -4.69 -1.58 -5.91
N PHE A 16 -3.90 -1.11 -6.87
CA PHE A 16 -3.70 0.31 -7.11
C PHE A 16 -5.03 1.05 -7.33
N ALA A 17 -5.85 0.55 -8.25
CA ALA A 17 -7.13 1.17 -8.60
C ALA A 17 -8.12 1.16 -7.43
N LEU A 18 -8.16 0.07 -6.65
CA LEU A 18 -9.02 -0.05 -5.48
C LEU A 18 -8.63 0.99 -4.42
N ASP A 19 -7.36 1.04 -4.04
CA ASP A 19 -6.87 1.97 -3.03
C ASP A 19 -7.06 3.43 -3.47
N GLN A 20 -6.71 3.78 -4.70
CA GLN A 20 -6.91 5.13 -5.24
C GLN A 20 -8.40 5.51 -5.32
N SER A 21 -9.28 4.57 -5.64
CA SER A 21 -10.73 4.83 -5.67
C SER A 21 -11.27 5.15 -4.29
N ILE A 22 -10.82 4.44 -3.25
CA ILE A 22 -11.23 4.70 -1.87
C ILE A 22 -10.64 6.03 -1.40
N LYS A 23 -9.36 6.29 -1.62
CA LYS A 23 -8.70 7.56 -1.30
C LYS A 23 -9.43 8.75 -1.92
N HIS A 24 -9.80 8.62 -3.20
CA HIS A 24 -10.57 9.66 -3.90
C HIS A 24 -11.93 9.91 -3.24
N ARG A 25 -12.67 8.86 -2.88
CA ARG A 25 -13.95 9.01 -2.18
C ARG A 25 -13.80 9.66 -0.80
N ILE A 26 -12.79 9.28 -0.03
CA ILE A 26 -12.49 9.87 1.28
C ILE A 26 -12.20 11.37 1.15
N GLU A 27 -11.43 11.77 0.13
CA GLU A 27 -11.10 13.17 -0.14
C GLU A 27 -12.34 14.01 -0.54
N GLN A 28 -13.34 13.41 -1.15
CA GLN A 28 -14.59 14.10 -1.50
C GLN A 28 -15.56 14.26 -0.34
N MET A 29 -15.38 13.50 0.75
CA MET A 29 -16.24 13.63 1.93
C MET A 29 -15.86 14.85 2.75
N ARG A 30 -16.84 15.46 3.43
CA ARG A 30 -16.60 16.61 4.31
C ARG A 30 -15.77 16.22 5.53
N PRO A 31 -14.77 17.02 5.93
CA PRO A 31 -13.94 16.72 7.11
C PRO A 31 -14.73 16.48 8.39
N GLU A 32 -15.86 17.17 8.57
CA GLU A 32 -16.72 17.08 9.76
C GLU A 32 -17.40 15.72 9.91
N GLN A 33 -17.40 14.89 8.86
CA GLN A 33 -17.94 13.53 8.90
C GLN A 33 -17.00 12.53 9.55
N PHE A 34 -15.75 12.93 9.85
CA PHE A 34 -14.72 12.06 10.43
C PHE A 34 -14.37 12.47 11.86
N PRO A 35 -14.00 11.50 12.72
CA PRO A 35 -13.97 10.06 12.49
C PRO A 35 -15.36 9.43 12.40
N LYS A 36 -15.50 8.38 11.56
CA LYS A 36 -16.78 7.68 11.35
C LYS A 36 -16.59 6.17 11.45
N LYS A 37 -17.47 5.49 12.19
CA LYS A 37 -17.50 4.01 12.21
C LYS A 37 -17.92 3.47 10.84
N ALA A 38 -17.24 2.43 10.36
CA ALA A 38 -17.55 1.76 9.11
C ALA A 38 -18.64 0.69 9.33
N GLY A 39 -19.89 1.12 9.49
CA GLY A 39 -21.02 0.23 9.76
C GLY A 39 -20.84 -0.54 11.08
N ASN A 40 -21.07 -1.86 11.05
CA ASN A 40 -20.98 -2.75 12.21
C ASN A 40 -19.60 -3.42 12.38
N ILE A 41 -18.63 -3.10 11.53
CA ILE A 41 -17.29 -3.65 11.64
C ILE A 41 -16.41 -2.79 12.58
N PRO A 42 -15.44 -3.40 13.29
CA PRO A 42 -14.56 -2.68 14.22
C PRO A 42 -13.50 -1.86 13.47
N VAL A 43 -13.91 -1.00 12.56
CA VAL A 43 -13.04 -0.13 11.77
C VAL A 43 -13.55 1.30 11.90
N THR A 44 -12.65 2.23 12.15
CA THR A 44 -12.96 3.66 12.15
C THR A 44 -12.37 4.31 10.90
N LEU A 45 -13.20 5.02 10.16
CA LEU A 45 -12.78 5.79 8.99
C LEU A 45 -12.28 7.15 9.43
N HIS A 46 -11.25 7.61 8.77
CA HIS A 46 -10.58 8.90 8.98
C HIS A 46 -10.35 9.59 7.63
N ARG A 47 -10.05 10.88 7.68
CA ARG A 47 -9.45 11.61 6.57
C ARG A 47 -8.14 12.18 7.07
N SER A 48 -7.05 11.48 6.81
CA SER A 48 -5.72 11.81 7.31
C SER A 48 -4.75 11.99 6.13
N HIS A 49 -3.91 13.01 6.24
CA HIS A 49 -2.88 13.35 5.25
C HIS A 49 -1.49 13.08 5.82
N ASN A 50 -0.91 11.95 5.44
CA ASN A 50 0.42 11.54 5.88
C ASN A 50 1.49 12.11 4.94
N ARG A 51 2.21 13.12 5.39
CA ARG A 51 3.31 13.75 4.65
C ARG A 51 4.65 13.03 4.82
N GLY A 52 4.72 12.13 5.80
CA GLY A 52 5.91 11.34 6.08
C GLY A 52 5.92 9.97 5.40
N LEU A 53 6.75 9.10 5.97
CA LEU A 53 6.73 7.66 5.73
C LEU A 53 5.76 6.99 6.71
N PHE A 54 5.97 5.71 7.00
CA PHE A 54 5.20 4.96 7.98
C PHE A 54 5.15 5.72 9.34
N MET A 55 3.96 5.82 9.93
CA MET A 55 3.71 6.56 11.18
C MET A 55 4.19 8.03 11.16
N ASN A 56 4.05 8.69 10.01
CA ASN A 56 4.39 10.11 9.84
C ASN A 56 5.89 10.45 10.05
N MET A 57 6.77 9.44 10.00
CA MET A 57 8.22 9.69 10.01
C MET A 57 8.61 10.57 8.83
N LEU A 58 9.50 11.54 9.06
CA LEU A 58 9.92 12.55 8.08
C LEU A 58 8.78 13.51 7.62
N GLU A 59 7.76 13.74 8.43
CA GLU A 59 6.64 14.64 8.12
C GLU A 59 7.09 16.02 7.64
N ASN A 60 8.13 16.57 8.27
CA ASN A 60 8.72 17.87 7.91
C ASN A 60 9.57 17.82 6.62
N ARG A 61 9.71 16.66 5.99
CA ARG A 61 10.52 16.41 4.78
C ARG A 61 9.74 15.57 3.77
N SER A 62 8.57 16.04 3.35
CA SER A 62 7.68 15.31 2.42
C SER A 62 8.37 14.92 1.11
N ASN A 63 9.27 15.76 0.57
CA ASN A 63 10.06 15.43 -0.61
C ASN A 63 11.00 14.24 -0.36
N SER A 64 11.61 14.16 0.84
CA SER A 64 12.44 13.00 1.21
C SER A 64 11.61 11.73 1.32
N ALA A 65 10.39 11.80 1.84
CA ALA A 65 9.48 10.66 1.90
C ALA A 65 9.10 10.16 0.50
N ALA A 66 8.83 11.07 -0.45
CA ALA A 66 8.56 10.73 -1.84
C ALA A 66 9.77 10.05 -2.51
N VAL A 67 10.96 10.61 -2.35
CA VAL A 67 12.20 10.05 -2.92
C VAL A 67 12.49 8.67 -2.32
N LEU A 68 12.43 8.51 -1.00
CA LEU A 68 12.73 7.24 -0.35
C LEU A 68 11.73 6.14 -0.71
N SER A 69 10.44 6.44 -0.75
CA SER A 69 9.43 5.45 -1.17
C SER A 69 9.58 5.04 -2.63
N SER A 70 9.95 5.97 -3.50
CA SER A 70 10.22 5.69 -4.91
C SER A 70 11.49 4.86 -5.10
N ALA A 71 12.55 5.18 -4.35
CA ALA A 71 13.79 4.41 -4.36
C ALA A 71 13.54 2.97 -3.87
N ALA A 72 12.77 2.80 -2.79
CA ALA A 72 12.40 1.48 -2.28
C ALA A 72 11.59 0.67 -3.32
N LEU A 73 10.62 1.31 -3.99
CA LEU A 73 9.85 0.67 -5.06
C LEU A 73 10.73 0.33 -6.27
N GLY A 74 11.65 1.22 -6.64
CA GLY A 74 12.63 0.98 -7.70
C GLY A 74 13.54 -0.21 -7.39
N MET A 75 14.12 -0.25 -6.19
CA MET A 75 14.92 -1.39 -5.73
C MET A 75 14.12 -2.69 -5.72
N PHE A 76 12.91 -2.66 -5.15
CA PHE A 76 12.01 -3.81 -5.19
C PHE A 76 11.80 -4.30 -6.63
N SER A 77 11.53 -3.39 -7.56
CA SER A 77 11.31 -3.73 -8.97
C SER A 77 12.53 -4.39 -9.61
N VAL A 78 13.72 -3.86 -9.36
CA VAL A 78 14.97 -4.40 -9.92
C VAL A 78 15.29 -5.80 -9.39
N PHE A 79 15.08 -6.04 -8.09
CA PHE A 79 15.44 -7.32 -7.47
C PHE A 79 14.37 -8.40 -7.63
N TYR A 80 13.07 -8.02 -7.60
CA TYR A 80 11.98 -9.00 -7.55
C TYR A 80 11.30 -9.26 -8.90
N LEU A 81 11.20 -8.27 -9.81
CA LEU A 81 10.53 -8.50 -11.09
C LEU A 81 11.26 -9.50 -12.03
N PRO A 82 12.58 -9.56 -12.07
CA PRO A 82 13.26 -10.56 -12.90
C PRO A 82 12.88 -12.00 -12.51
N SER A 83 12.66 -12.26 -11.22
CA SER A 83 12.28 -13.59 -10.71
C SER A 83 10.91 -14.06 -11.21
N LEU A 84 10.03 -13.14 -11.63
CA LEU A 84 8.73 -13.50 -12.25
C LEU A 84 8.89 -14.18 -13.63
N ARG A 85 10.05 -14.03 -14.27
CA ARG A 85 10.36 -14.69 -15.55
C ARG A 85 10.71 -16.16 -15.36
N ASN A 86 11.18 -16.52 -14.19
CA ASN A 86 11.48 -17.90 -13.81
C ASN A 86 10.20 -18.60 -13.33
N LYS A 87 10.27 -19.90 -13.04
CA LYS A 87 9.14 -20.63 -12.43
C LYS A 87 8.98 -20.19 -10.97
N CYS A 88 8.39 -19.03 -10.74
CA CYS A 88 8.06 -18.58 -9.39
C CYS A 88 6.77 -19.23 -8.88
N SER A 89 6.64 -19.37 -7.57
CA SER A 89 5.42 -19.86 -6.95
C SER A 89 4.26 -18.86 -7.15
N ALA A 90 3.03 -19.34 -7.04
CA ALA A 90 1.86 -18.47 -7.04
C ALA A 90 1.88 -17.49 -5.86
N LEU A 91 2.41 -17.93 -4.72
CA LEU A 91 2.55 -17.11 -3.52
C LEU A 91 3.54 -15.97 -3.72
N TYR A 92 4.71 -16.26 -4.32
CA TYR A 92 5.70 -15.25 -4.69
C TYR A 92 5.10 -14.19 -5.62
N MET A 93 4.46 -14.64 -6.71
CA MET A 93 3.84 -13.74 -7.69
C MET A 93 2.77 -12.84 -7.04
N THR A 94 1.91 -13.43 -6.20
CA THR A 94 0.85 -12.69 -5.51
C THR A 94 1.44 -11.69 -4.52
N GLY A 95 2.42 -12.11 -3.70
CA GLY A 95 3.10 -11.22 -2.76
C GLY A 95 3.77 -10.03 -3.44
N ALA A 96 4.49 -10.29 -4.53
CA ALA A 96 5.15 -9.24 -5.31
C ALA A 96 4.13 -8.27 -5.94
N ALA A 97 2.99 -8.76 -6.44
CA ALA A 97 1.94 -7.93 -7.02
C ALA A 97 1.24 -7.04 -5.97
N LEU A 98 1.01 -7.57 -4.76
CA LEU A 98 0.44 -6.81 -3.65
C LEU A 98 1.36 -5.66 -3.23
N ILE A 99 2.67 -5.92 -3.09
CA ILE A 99 3.65 -4.88 -2.78
C ILE A 99 3.67 -3.82 -3.89
N MET A 100 3.74 -4.25 -5.13
CA MET A 100 3.82 -3.34 -6.28
C MET A 100 2.60 -2.43 -6.34
N GLY A 101 1.38 -2.97 -6.26
CA GLY A 101 0.14 -2.20 -6.35
C GLY A 101 -0.02 -1.23 -5.19
N GLY A 102 0.24 -1.67 -3.95
CA GLY A 102 0.15 -0.84 -2.76
C GLY A 102 1.20 0.27 -2.73
N ALA A 103 2.46 -0.06 -3.04
CA ALA A 103 3.54 0.92 -3.07
C ALA A 103 3.35 1.96 -4.18
N LEU A 104 2.92 1.54 -5.38
CA LEU A 104 2.59 2.46 -6.47
C LEU A 104 1.48 3.44 -6.08
N SER A 105 0.44 2.98 -5.37
CA SER A 105 -0.63 3.86 -4.90
C SER A 105 -0.10 4.94 -3.95
N ASN A 106 0.73 4.55 -2.98
CA ASN A 106 1.31 5.49 -2.02
C ASN A 106 2.34 6.44 -2.64
N VAL A 107 3.11 5.97 -3.63
CA VAL A 107 4.05 6.81 -4.38
C VAL A 107 3.28 7.80 -5.27
N CYS A 108 2.23 7.36 -5.95
CA CYS A 108 1.38 8.22 -6.78
C CYS A 108 0.79 9.38 -5.96
N ASP A 109 0.28 9.10 -4.76
CA ASP A 109 -0.23 10.13 -3.85
C ASP A 109 0.84 11.17 -3.49
N ARG A 110 2.06 10.72 -3.15
CA ARG A 110 3.16 11.62 -2.78
C ARG A 110 3.56 12.57 -3.91
N PHE A 111 3.57 12.07 -5.15
CA PHE A 111 3.91 12.93 -6.30
C PHE A 111 2.76 13.85 -6.73
N SER A 112 1.52 13.38 -6.63
CA SER A 112 0.37 14.14 -7.11
C SER A 112 -0.17 15.12 -6.07
N LYS A 113 -0.11 14.77 -4.77
CA LYS A 113 -0.72 15.52 -3.67
C LYS A 113 0.29 16.06 -2.65
N GLY A 114 1.51 15.51 -2.61
CA GLY A 114 2.51 15.81 -1.58
C GLY A 114 2.29 15.06 -0.24
N TYR A 115 1.29 14.19 -0.17
CA TYR A 115 0.95 13.38 1.00
C TYR A 115 0.27 12.07 0.58
N VAL A 116 0.23 11.09 1.47
CA VAL A 116 -0.58 9.87 1.30
C VAL A 116 -1.89 10.05 2.05
N VAL A 117 -2.99 9.62 1.44
CA VAL A 117 -4.31 9.60 2.09
C VAL A 117 -4.44 8.31 2.89
N ASP A 118 -4.47 8.43 4.22
CA ASP A 118 -4.71 7.33 5.15
C ASP A 118 -6.13 7.45 5.68
N TYR A 119 -6.88 6.33 5.71
CA TYR A 119 -8.32 6.45 5.89
C TYR A 119 -8.97 5.45 6.83
N PHE A 120 -8.25 4.49 7.43
CA PHE A 120 -8.86 3.65 8.45
C PHE A 120 -7.90 3.26 9.57
N SER A 121 -8.46 3.10 10.78
CA SER A 121 -7.75 2.55 11.93
C SER A 121 -8.48 1.33 12.50
N LEU A 122 -7.70 0.47 13.17
CA LEU A 122 -8.18 -0.74 13.82
C LEU A 122 -8.12 -0.58 15.33
N PRO A 123 -9.13 -1.08 16.10
CA PRO A 123 -9.17 -0.97 17.57
C PRO A 123 -8.25 -1.97 18.27
N VAL A 124 -7.08 -2.27 17.69
CA VAL A 124 -6.13 -3.27 18.18
C VAL A 124 -4.90 -2.59 18.76
N LYS A 125 -4.59 -2.84 20.04
CA LYS A 125 -3.33 -2.39 20.64
C LYS A 125 -2.16 -3.18 20.02
N PRO A 126 -1.00 -2.56 19.74
CA PRO A 126 -0.63 -1.15 19.98
C PRO A 126 -0.97 -0.20 18.80
N ILE A 127 -1.54 -0.68 17.69
CA ILE A 127 -1.72 0.04 16.43
C ILE A 127 -3.00 0.90 16.34
N ARG A 128 -3.79 0.98 17.40
CA ARG A 128 -5.09 1.71 17.41
C ARG A 128 -4.99 3.19 17.02
N HIS A 129 -3.81 3.79 17.16
CA HIS A 129 -3.56 5.20 16.84
C HIS A 129 -2.98 5.40 15.43
N VAL A 130 -2.68 4.30 14.75
CA VAL A 130 -2.13 4.34 13.40
C VAL A 130 -3.30 4.31 12.41
N ILE A 131 -3.30 5.23 11.48
CA ILE A 131 -4.26 5.28 10.39
C ILE A 131 -3.56 4.69 9.16
N PHE A 132 -4.23 3.79 8.48
CA PHE A 132 -3.72 3.02 7.35
C PHE A 132 -4.57 3.26 6.10
N ASN A 133 -4.07 2.75 4.99
CA ASN A 133 -4.79 2.58 3.74
C ASN A 133 -4.67 1.12 3.23
N ILE A 134 -5.40 0.75 2.19
CA ILE A 134 -5.31 -0.60 1.60
C ILE A 134 -3.93 -0.84 0.99
N GLY A 135 -3.27 0.19 0.46
CA GLY A 135 -1.90 0.08 -0.04
C GLY A 135 -0.93 -0.43 1.02
N ASP A 136 -1.01 0.09 2.26
CA ASP A 136 -0.17 -0.35 3.38
C ASP A 136 -0.42 -1.82 3.72
N PHE A 137 -1.71 -2.21 3.84
CA PHE A 137 -2.08 -3.61 4.10
C PHE A 137 -1.61 -4.55 2.99
N SER A 138 -1.69 -4.10 1.73
CA SER A 138 -1.19 -4.87 0.60
C SER A 138 0.32 -5.05 0.68
N ILE A 139 1.08 -4.02 1.06
CA ILE A 139 2.53 -4.11 1.26
C ILE A 139 2.86 -5.10 2.38
N PHE A 140 2.21 -4.98 3.55
CA PHE A 140 2.46 -5.89 4.68
C PHE A 140 2.12 -7.34 4.35
N THR A 141 0.97 -7.58 3.74
CA THR A 141 0.54 -8.93 3.33
C THR A 141 1.48 -9.49 2.27
N GLY A 142 1.88 -8.66 1.31
CA GLY A 142 2.82 -9.04 0.26
C GLY A 142 4.20 -9.42 0.81
N LEU A 143 4.74 -8.62 1.74
CA LEU A 143 6.01 -8.93 2.41
C LEU A 143 5.93 -10.25 3.20
N SER A 144 4.84 -10.46 3.94
CA SER A 144 4.61 -11.70 4.67
C SER A 144 4.54 -12.92 3.73
N ALA A 145 3.89 -12.76 2.57
CA ALA A 145 3.80 -13.81 1.56
C ALA A 145 5.17 -14.14 0.95
N LEU A 146 6.00 -13.14 0.64
CA LEU A 146 7.35 -13.36 0.12
C LEU A 146 8.27 -14.03 1.15
N LEU A 147 8.22 -13.59 2.41
CA LEU A 147 8.98 -14.22 3.50
C LEU A 147 8.58 -15.68 3.70
N TRP A 148 7.27 -15.94 3.69
CA TRP A 148 6.77 -17.31 3.82
C TRP A 148 7.17 -18.21 2.65
N ASP A 149 7.13 -17.69 1.42
CA ASP A 149 7.58 -18.40 0.24
C ASP A 149 9.06 -18.78 0.34
N GLN A 150 9.90 -17.86 0.81
CA GLN A 150 11.33 -18.07 0.97
C GLN A 150 11.66 -19.07 2.09
N LEU A 151 10.86 -19.12 3.15
CA LEU A 151 11.07 -20.09 4.24
C LEU A 151 10.67 -21.52 3.86
N ARG A 152 9.89 -21.69 2.79
CA ARG A 152 9.39 -23.00 2.29
C ARG A 152 10.19 -23.53 1.10
N SER A 153 11.04 -22.70 0.47
CA SER A 153 11.89 -23.08 -0.66
C SER A 153 13.23 -23.60 -0.18
#